data_3bf93ad86d0a56376c9bdd7e9b5c77ad
#
_entry.id   3bf93ad86d0a56376c9bdd7e9b5c77ad
#
_cell.length_a   1.000
_cell.length_b   1.000
_cell.length_c   1.000
_cell.angle_alpha   90.00
_cell.angle_beta   90.00
_cell.angle_gamma   90.00
#
_symmetry.space_group_name_H-M   'P 1'
#
loop_
_entity.id
_entity.type
_entity.pdbx_description
1 polymer ?
#
loop_
_entity_poly.entity_id
_entity_poly.type
_entity_poly.pdbx_seq_one_letter_code
_entity_poly.pdbx_strand_id
1 'polypeptide(L)'
;FVLGEAVWEGYPGASGRVLLPMLLGFNLLVPQARRWWPVLLLGNLTIFVGPFSLEPRPGETYSVQITDRPELSLDAETAEVTVSFPRPWYRAEKNRKREWRWSETDADIVINNPYTSALEIEIRGEWTAHTSRTARLTQNGELKWQQSIDTRIRDWRLAGIILQPGENRLRIESDEHNFVAKTGDGRRLAVCLFRFAIKGKPVATE
;
A
#
# COMPACT_ATOMS: atom_id res chain seq x y z
N PHE A 1 -23.18 -1.45 23.10
CA PHE A 1 -21.91 -0.86 22.66
C PHE A 1 -21.95 -0.78 21.15
N VAL A 2 -22.18 0.41 20.62
CA VAL A 2 -22.10 0.65 19.18
C VAL A 2 -20.71 1.25 18.93
N LEU A 3 -19.79 0.42 18.50
CA LEU A 3 -18.52 0.90 17.98
C LEU A 3 -18.82 1.54 16.62
N GLY A 4 -18.43 2.81 16.44
CA GLY A 4 -18.65 3.52 15.19
C GLY A 4 -17.94 2.87 13.99
N GLU A 5 -18.45 3.12 12.79
CA GLU A 5 -17.92 2.58 11.51
C GLU A 5 -16.39 2.73 11.38
N ALA A 6 -15.82 3.81 11.88
CA ALA A 6 -14.36 4.05 11.85
C ALA A 6 -13.53 2.98 12.57
N VAL A 7 -14.10 2.29 13.56
CA VAL A 7 -13.40 1.20 14.28
C VAL A 7 -13.37 -0.07 13.46
N TRP A 8 -14.35 -0.31 12.62
CA TRP A 8 -14.48 -1.51 11.80
C TRP A 8 -13.88 -1.36 10.39
N GLU A 9 -13.87 -0.14 9.85
CA GLU A 9 -13.49 0.12 8.45
C GLU A 9 -12.09 0.69 8.25
N GLY A 10 -11.40 1.18 9.29
CA GLY A 10 -10.27 2.08 9.05
C GLY A 10 -8.88 1.58 9.39
N TYR A 11 -8.70 0.81 10.46
CA TYR A 11 -7.34 0.51 10.94
C TYR A 11 -7.15 -0.96 11.27
N PRO A 12 -6.20 -1.63 10.60
CA PRO A 12 -5.77 -2.95 11.01
C PRO A 12 -5.32 -2.93 12.48
N GLY A 13 -6.01 -3.69 13.32
CA GLY A 13 -5.74 -3.74 14.77
C GLY A 13 -6.49 -2.70 15.63
N ALA A 14 -7.29 -1.79 15.07
CA ALA A 14 -8.10 -0.86 15.86
C ALA A 14 -9.12 -1.60 16.74
N SER A 15 -9.78 -2.61 16.19
CA SER A 15 -10.68 -3.50 16.94
C SER A 15 -9.96 -4.21 18.10
N GLY A 16 -8.74 -4.70 17.89
CA GLY A 16 -7.92 -5.31 18.94
C GLY A 16 -7.59 -4.36 20.08
N ARG A 17 -7.26 -3.10 19.78
CA ARG A 17 -6.98 -2.08 20.78
C ARG A 17 -8.20 -1.70 21.62
N VAL A 18 -9.36 -1.59 20.97
CA VAL A 18 -10.62 -1.27 21.66
C VAL A 18 -11.10 -2.44 22.53
N LEU A 19 -10.87 -3.68 22.08
CA LEU A 19 -11.27 -4.88 22.81
C LEU A 19 -10.26 -5.27 23.92
N LEU A 20 -9.05 -4.71 23.92
CA LEU A 20 -8.03 -5.02 24.92
C LEU A 20 -8.51 -4.82 26.38
N PRO A 21 -9.16 -3.70 26.75
CA PRO A 21 -9.70 -3.54 28.11
C PRO A 21 -10.75 -4.60 28.46
N MET A 22 -11.57 -5.01 27.49
CA MET A 22 -12.57 -6.07 27.68
C MET A 22 -11.90 -7.43 27.91
N LEU A 23 -10.84 -7.73 27.16
CA LEU A 23 -10.06 -8.96 27.32
C LEU A 23 -9.37 -9.00 28.69
N LEU A 24 -8.78 -7.89 29.12
CA LEU A 24 -8.20 -7.75 30.46
C LEU A 24 -9.26 -7.92 31.54
N GLY A 25 -10.40 -7.24 31.40
CA GLY A 25 -11.54 -7.39 32.32
C GLY A 25 -12.03 -8.83 32.40
N PHE A 26 -12.16 -9.53 31.27
CA PHE A 26 -12.53 -10.93 31.21
C PHE A 26 -11.55 -11.80 32.01
N ASN A 27 -10.24 -11.64 31.81
CA ASN A 27 -9.21 -12.42 32.49
C ASN A 27 -9.13 -12.15 34.00
N LEU A 28 -9.53 -10.96 34.44
CA LEU A 28 -9.57 -10.59 35.85
C LEU A 28 -10.85 -11.08 36.55
N LEU A 29 -11.97 -11.09 35.84
CA LEU A 29 -13.29 -11.41 36.42
C LEU A 29 -13.61 -12.90 36.41
N VAL A 30 -13.08 -13.67 35.42
CA VAL A 30 -13.30 -15.12 35.39
C VAL A 30 -12.49 -15.80 36.47
N PRO A 31 -13.13 -16.60 37.37
CA PRO A 31 -12.41 -17.29 38.43
C PRO A 31 -11.34 -18.22 37.86
N GLN A 32 -10.12 -18.14 38.44
CA GLN A 32 -8.97 -18.95 37.99
C GLN A 32 -8.98 -20.39 38.51
N ALA A 33 -10.11 -20.86 39.07
CA ALA A 33 -10.25 -22.22 39.49
C ALA A 33 -10.24 -23.19 38.30
N ARG A 34 -9.67 -24.38 38.49
CA ARG A 34 -9.47 -25.39 37.40
C ARG A 34 -10.72 -25.68 36.57
N ARG A 35 -11.91 -25.59 37.14
CA ARG A 35 -13.20 -25.80 36.46
C ARG A 35 -13.50 -24.72 35.39
N TRP A 36 -12.89 -23.51 35.49
CA TRP A 36 -13.11 -22.39 34.60
C TRP A 36 -12.08 -22.30 33.46
N TRP A 37 -11.06 -23.16 33.47
CA TRP A 37 -10.03 -23.20 32.44
C TRP A 37 -10.56 -23.27 31.00
N PRO A 38 -11.60 -24.07 30.67
CA PRO A 38 -12.13 -24.08 29.32
C PRO A 38 -12.67 -22.71 28.88
N VAL A 39 -13.30 -21.97 29.81
CA VAL A 39 -13.83 -20.62 29.54
C VAL A 39 -12.69 -19.63 29.32
N LEU A 40 -11.62 -19.69 30.14
CA LEU A 40 -10.44 -18.86 29.96
C LEU A 40 -9.71 -19.15 28.63
N LEU A 41 -9.55 -20.42 28.28
CA LEU A 41 -8.95 -20.81 26.99
C LEU A 41 -9.80 -20.31 25.82
N LEU A 42 -11.10 -20.49 25.87
CA LEU A 42 -12.01 -20.05 24.80
C LEU A 42 -11.98 -18.52 24.63
N GLY A 43 -12.02 -17.78 25.76
CA GLY A 43 -11.98 -16.32 25.73
C GLY A 43 -10.65 -15.72 25.25
N ASN A 44 -9.56 -16.49 25.37
CA ASN A 44 -8.23 -16.07 24.94
C ASN A 44 -7.79 -16.70 23.61
N LEU A 45 -8.68 -17.38 22.88
CA LEU A 45 -8.38 -17.97 21.56
C LEU A 45 -7.82 -16.94 20.56
N THR A 46 -8.17 -15.66 20.73
CA THR A 46 -7.66 -14.57 19.92
C THR A 46 -6.14 -14.38 20.03
N ILE A 47 -5.50 -14.87 21.11
CA ILE A 47 -4.04 -14.84 21.26
C ILE A 47 -3.37 -15.66 20.14
N PHE A 48 -3.99 -16.76 19.70
CA PHE A 48 -3.45 -17.59 18.62
C PHE A 48 -3.62 -16.94 17.23
N VAL A 49 -4.53 -15.99 17.10
CA VAL A 49 -4.72 -15.22 15.85
C VAL A 49 -3.76 -14.04 15.77
N GLY A 50 -3.25 -13.56 16.92
CA GLY A 50 -2.34 -12.41 16.99
C GLY A 50 -1.10 -12.54 16.12
N PRO A 51 -0.33 -13.65 16.15
CA PRO A 51 0.84 -13.86 15.29
C PRO A 51 0.51 -13.73 13.80
N PHE A 52 -0.58 -14.32 13.34
CA PHE A 52 -1.01 -14.21 11.93
C PHE A 52 -1.44 -12.79 11.53
N SER A 53 -1.87 -11.99 12.49
CA SER A 53 -2.21 -10.58 12.26
C SER A 53 -0.98 -9.67 12.29
N LEU A 54 0.12 -10.12 12.87
CA LEU A 54 1.39 -9.40 12.96
C LEU A 54 2.35 -9.75 11.82
N GLU A 55 2.11 -10.83 11.10
CA GLU A 55 2.88 -11.10 9.88
C GLU A 55 2.74 -9.92 8.93
N PRO A 56 3.88 -9.36 8.43
CA PRO A 56 3.81 -8.38 7.38
C PRO A 56 3.15 -9.09 6.19
N ARG A 57 1.90 -8.73 5.90
CA ARG A 57 1.29 -9.22 4.67
C ARG A 57 2.20 -8.80 3.52
N PRO A 58 2.47 -9.68 2.55
CA PRO A 58 3.19 -9.30 1.36
C PRO A 58 2.55 -8.02 0.83
N GLY A 59 3.37 -7.07 0.39
CA GLY A 59 2.89 -5.78 -0.11
C GLY A 59 1.75 -6.05 -1.11
N GLU A 60 0.71 -5.24 -1.07
CA GLU A 60 -0.42 -5.41 -1.97
C GLU A 60 0.11 -5.39 -3.40
N THR A 61 -0.10 -6.50 -4.11
CA THR A 61 0.35 -6.67 -5.49
C THR A 61 -0.85 -6.55 -6.40
N TYR A 62 -0.75 -5.68 -7.39
CA TYR A 62 -1.80 -5.45 -8.37
C TYR A 62 -1.35 -6.01 -9.72
N SER A 63 -2.26 -6.64 -10.44
CA SER A 63 -2.00 -7.03 -11.81
C SER A 63 -2.28 -5.86 -12.77
N VAL A 64 -1.50 -5.79 -13.84
CA VAL A 64 -1.58 -4.75 -14.86
C VAL A 64 -2.07 -5.36 -16.16
N GLN A 65 -3.02 -4.69 -16.81
CA GLN A 65 -3.47 -5.09 -18.14
C GLN A 65 -2.44 -4.69 -19.19
N ILE A 66 -1.95 -5.68 -19.94
CA ILE A 66 -1.04 -5.50 -21.08
C ILE A 66 -1.81 -5.83 -22.35
N THR A 67 -1.75 -4.92 -23.32
CA THR A 67 -2.23 -5.16 -24.67
C THR A 67 -1.14 -5.91 -25.44
N ASP A 68 -1.51 -6.90 -26.26
CA ASP A 68 -0.58 -7.68 -27.09
C ASP A 68 0.56 -8.31 -26.27
N ARG A 69 0.20 -9.30 -25.43
CA ARG A 69 1.13 -9.97 -24.49
C ARG A 69 2.32 -10.59 -25.22
N PRO A 70 3.55 -10.16 -24.89
CA PRO A 70 4.76 -10.76 -25.42
C PRO A 70 5.02 -12.16 -24.85
N GLU A 71 6.12 -12.77 -25.27
CA GLU A 71 6.58 -14.05 -24.75
C GLU A 71 7.03 -13.93 -23.28
N LEU A 72 6.62 -14.90 -22.45
CA LEU A 72 7.00 -14.96 -21.04
C LEU A 72 8.45 -15.40 -20.86
N SER A 73 9.09 -14.85 -19.82
CA SER A 73 10.36 -15.39 -19.34
C SER A 73 10.17 -16.76 -18.72
N LEU A 74 11.16 -17.66 -18.89
CA LEU A 74 11.15 -19.01 -18.31
C LEU A 74 11.09 -18.99 -16.78
N ASP A 75 11.61 -17.92 -16.15
CA ASP A 75 11.67 -17.78 -14.69
C ASP A 75 10.50 -16.96 -14.14
N ALA A 76 9.49 -16.65 -14.97
CA ALA A 76 8.38 -15.83 -14.54
C ALA A 76 7.43 -16.63 -13.62
N GLU A 77 7.25 -16.14 -12.40
CA GLU A 77 6.31 -16.72 -11.44
C GLU A 77 4.83 -16.49 -11.84
N THR A 78 4.56 -15.43 -12.58
CA THR A 78 3.20 -15.06 -13.04
C THR A 78 3.22 -14.61 -14.49
N ALA A 79 2.10 -14.79 -15.19
CA ALA A 79 1.92 -14.27 -16.54
C ALA A 79 1.49 -12.80 -16.59
N GLU A 80 1.43 -12.13 -15.45
CA GLU A 80 0.92 -10.76 -15.34
C GLU A 80 2.01 -9.81 -14.85
N VAL A 81 2.05 -8.61 -15.42
CA VAL A 81 2.84 -7.52 -14.85
C VAL A 81 2.27 -7.19 -13.49
N THR A 82 3.11 -7.23 -12.48
CA THR A 82 2.71 -6.96 -11.10
C THR A 82 3.26 -5.64 -10.61
N VAL A 83 2.48 -4.94 -9.80
CA VAL A 83 2.88 -3.69 -9.15
C VAL A 83 2.79 -3.86 -7.66
N SER A 84 3.85 -3.51 -6.96
CA SER A 84 3.91 -3.54 -5.51
C SER A 84 4.38 -2.22 -4.93
N PHE A 85 3.95 -1.97 -3.71
CA PHE A 85 4.24 -0.77 -2.94
C PHE A 85 4.96 -1.18 -1.65
N PRO A 86 6.30 -1.42 -1.70
CA PRO A 86 7.06 -1.79 -0.52
C PRO A 86 7.11 -0.62 0.48
N ARG A 87 7.55 -0.88 1.71
CA ARG A 87 7.85 0.21 2.64
C ARG A 87 8.82 1.20 1.99
N PRO A 88 8.64 2.50 2.21
CA PRO A 88 7.82 3.15 3.25
C PRO A 88 6.38 3.50 2.85
N TRP A 89 5.77 2.85 1.87
CA TRP A 89 4.35 3.00 1.64
C TRP A 89 3.55 2.40 2.80
N TYR A 90 2.55 3.16 3.26
CA TYR A 90 1.51 2.61 4.13
C TYR A 90 0.57 1.73 3.31
N ARG A 91 -0.22 0.91 4.00
CA ARG A 91 -1.26 0.11 3.35
C ARG A 91 -2.27 1.00 2.67
N ALA A 92 -2.90 0.48 1.61
CA ALA A 92 -4.03 1.13 0.99
C ALA A 92 -5.16 1.31 2.00
N GLU A 93 -5.67 2.51 2.04
CA GLU A 93 -6.85 2.89 2.78
C GLU A 93 -7.98 3.06 1.78
N LYS A 94 -9.19 2.68 2.15
CA LYS A 94 -10.35 2.80 1.27
C LYS A 94 -11.57 3.30 2.02
N ASN A 95 -12.41 4.02 1.32
CA ASN A 95 -13.78 4.28 1.72
C ASN A 95 -14.73 3.81 0.63
N ARG A 96 -16.05 4.02 0.78
CA ARG A 96 -17.06 3.60 -0.21
C ARG A 96 -16.84 4.13 -1.63
N LYS A 97 -16.02 5.19 -1.80
CA LYS A 97 -15.88 5.89 -3.09
C LYS A 97 -14.46 5.89 -3.64
N ARG A 98 -13.45 5.76 -2.78
CA ARG A 98 -12.04 5.94 -3.17
C ARG A 98 -11.14 5.02 -2.38
N GLU A 99 -10.05 4.62 -3.03
CA GLU A 99 -8.90 3.97 -2.43
C GLU A 99 -7.72 4.91 -2.56
N TRP A 100 -6.87 4.98 -1.51
CA TRP A 100 -5.66 5.81 -1.50
C TRP A 100 -4.56 5.17 -0.67
N ARG A 101 -3.35 5.66 -0.87
CA ARG A 101 -2.17 5.20 -0.18
C ARG A 101 -1.24 6.37 0.11
N TRP A 102 -0.76 6.44 1.33
CA TRP A 102 0.25 7.42 1.74
C TRP A 102 1.64 6.81 1.70
N SER A 103 2.65 7.59 1.31
CA SER A 103 4.03 7.29 1.62
C SER A 103 4.45 8.01 2.91
N GLU A 104 5.35 7.37 3.66
CA GLU A 104 5.95 7.98 4.87
C GLU A 104 7.02 9.01 4.49
N THR A 105 7.83 8.65 3.51
CA THR A 105 8.95 9.43 2.96
C THR A 105 9.02 9.20 1.45
N ASP A 106 10.18 9.39 0.84
CA ASP A 106 10.47 8.89 -0.50
C ASP A 106 10.19 7.40 -0.57
N ALA A 107 9.56 6.97 -1.66
CA ALA A 107 9.03 5.62 -1.74
C ALA A 107 9.11 5.05 -3.16
N ASP A 108 9.38 3.77 -3.25
CA ASP A 108 9.47 3.07 -4.52
C ASP A 108 8.12 2.45 -4.90
N ILE A 109 7.79 2.52 -6.19
CA ILE A 109 6.78 1.69 -6.83
C ILE A 109 7.58 0.63 -7.59
N VAL A 110 7.42 -0.63 -7.22
CA VAL A 110 8.13 -1.75 -7.85
C VAL A 110 7.20 -2.42 -8.84
N ILE A 111 7.64 -2.51 -10.09
CA ILE A 111 6.89 -3.10 -11.20
C ILE A 111 7.71 -4.25 -11.75
N ASN A 112 7.17 -5.45 -11.70
CA ASN A 112 7.80 -6.63 -12.27
C ASN A 112 7.23 -6.91 -13.67
N ASN A 113 8.10 -6.91 -14.67
CA ASN A 113 7.78 -7.27 -16.04
C ASN A 113 8.16 -8.75 -16.25
N PRO A 114 7.20 -9.68 -16.37
CA PRO A 114 7.47 -11.10 -16.51
C PRO A 114 7.87 -11.51 -17.93
N TYR A 115 7.84 -10.58 -18.88
CA TYR A 115 8.09 -10.87 -20.29
C TYR A 115 9.55 -10.72 -20.64
N THR A 116 9.97 -11.39 -21.73
CA THR A 116 11.34 -11.33 -22.25
C THR A 116 11.65 -10.01 -22.96
N SER A 117 10.63 -9.25 -23.33
CA SER A 117 10.76 -7.98 -24.03
C SER A 117 10.42 -6.79 -23.11
N ALA A 118 10.98 -5.64 -23.47
CA ALA A 118 10.64 -4.39 -22.78
C ALA A 118 9.19 -3.97 -23.05
N LEU A 119 8.58 -3.33 -22.06
CA LEU A 119 7.23 -2.78 -22.15
C LEU A 119 7.29 -1.25 -22.05
N GLU A 120 6.55 -0.58 -22.90
CA GLU A 120 6.22 0.84 -22.71
C GLU A 120 4.95 0.95 -21.88
N ILE A 121 5.01 1.67 -20.77
CA ILE A 121 3.85 1.87 -19.91
C ILE A 121 3.43 3.33 -19.82
N GLU A 122 2.14 3.50 -19.57
CA GLU A 122 1.53 4.74 -19.15
C GLU A 122 0.94 4.57 -17.76
N ILE A 123 1.29 5.46 -16.85
CA ILE A 123 0.77 5.53 -15.50
C ILE A 123 -0.19 6.70 -15.40
N ARG A 124 -1.33 6.47 -14.78
CA ARG A 124 -2.33 7.50 -14.46
C ARG A 124 -2.74 7.38 -13.02
N GLY A 125 -3.11 8.49 -12.42
CA GLY A 125 -3.62 8.52 -11.06
C GLY A 125 -3.99 9.92 -10.63
N GLU A 126 -4.37 10.00 -9.39
CA GLU A 126 -4.57 11.28 -8.70
C GLU A 126 -3.63 11.31 -7.51
N TRP A 127 -3.14 12.49 -7.13
CA TRP A 127 -2.36 12.65 -5.92
C TRP A 127 -2.62 13.94 -5.16
N THR A 128 -2.15 13.96 -3.94
CA THR A 128 -2.22 15.10 -3.05
C THR A 128 -1.11 15.02 -2.00
N ALA A 129 -0.93 16.09 -1.27
CA ALA A 129 -0.10 16.15 -0.08
C ALA A 129 -0.76 17.02 0.99
N HIS A 130 -0.35 16.90 2.24
CA HIS A 130 -0.88 17.74 3.32
C HIS A 130 -0.33 19.16 3.31
N THR A 131 0.83 19.38 2.70
CA THR A 131 1.49 20.68 2.51
C THR A 131 1.94 20.81 1.08
N SER A 132 2.07 22.04 0.58
CA SER A 132 2.60 22.27 -0.76
C SER A 132 4.05 21.79 -0.82
N ARG A 133 4.36 20.98 -1.83
CA ARG A 133 5.69 20.41 -2.05
C ARG A 133 5.92 20.06 -3.51
N THR A 134 7.17 19.85 -3.87
CA THR A 134 7.53 19.32 -5.18
C THR A 134 7.69 17.81 -5.09
N ALA A 135 6.88 17.07 -5.85
CA ALA A 135 7.07 15.64 -6.04
C ALA A 135 7.79 15.37 -7.35
N ARG A 136 8.72 14.41 -7.32
CA ARG A 136 9.49 13.94 -8.47
C ARG A 136 9.31 12.45 -8.61
N LEU A 137 9.33 11.97 -9.85
CA LEU A 137 9.39 10.55 -10.13
C LEU A 137 10.64 10.29 -10.96
N THR A 138 11.48 9.42 -10.46
CA THR A 138 12.72 9.00 -11.12
C THR A 138 12.68 7.51 -11.45
N GLN A 139 13.36 7.13 -12.52
CA GLN A 139 13.62 5.73 -12.89
C GLN A 139 15.12 5.59 -13.13
N ASN A 140 15.78 4.69 -12.40
CA ASN A 140 17.22 4.49 -12.49
C ASN A 140 18.03 5.80 -12.29
N GLY A 141 17.53 6.71 -11.43
CA GLY A 141 18.13 8.02 -11.19
C GLY A 141 17.80 9.10 -12.24
N GLU A 142 17.13 8.75 -13.33
CA GLU A 142 16.69 9.69 -14.35
C GLU A 142 15.35 10.29 -13.97
N LEU A 143 15.25 11.62 -13.99
CA LEU A 143 13.98 12.31 -13.75
C LEU A 143 13.01 12.08 -14.91
N LYS A 144 11.89 11.43 -14.62
CA LYS A 144 10.83 11.17 -15.58
C LYS A 144 9.68 12.16 -15.46
N TRP A 145 9.48 12.70 -14.26
CA TRP A 145 8.38 13.61 -14.01
C TRP A 145 8.60 14.43 -12.73
N GLN A 146 8.10 15.68 -12.73
CA GLN A 146 8.13 16.58 -11.59
C GLN A 146 6.91 17.49 -11.61
N GLN A 147 6.28 17.68 -10.46
CA GLN A 147 5.16 18.61 -10.29
C GLN A 147 5.07 19.12 -8.85
N SER A 148 4.59 20.36 -8.68
CA SER A 148 4.15 20.84 -7.38
C SER A 148 2.78 20.25 -7.04
N ILE A 149 2.67 19.68 -5.84
CA ILE A 149 1.45 19.10 -5.29
C ILE A 149 1.10 19.81 -4.00
N ASP A 150 -0.20 19.90 -3.71
CA ASP A 150 -0.73 20.56 -2.54
C ASP A 150 -1.87 19.74 -1.90
N THR A 151 -2.67 20.33 -1.07
CA THR A 151 -3.83 19.68 -0.42
C THR A 151 -4.97 19.36 -1.38
N ARG A 152 -4.91 19.80 -2.63
CA ARG A 152 -5.92 19.50 -3.64
C ARG A 152 -5.56 18.20 -4.35
N ILE A 153 -6.55 17.38 -4.58
CA ILE A 153 -6.37 16.17 -5.40
C ILE A 153 -6.23 16.61 -6.85
N ARG A 154 -5.16 16.20 -7.51
CA ARG A 154 -4.84 16.52 -8.91
C ARG A 154 -4.57 15.25 -9.69
N ASP A 155 -5.08 15.24 -10.92
CA ASP A 155 -4.75 14.20 -11.88
C ASP A 155 -3.28 14.30 -12.30
N TRP A 156 -2.66 13.16 -12.52
CA TRP A 156 -1.36 13.07 -13.15
C TRP A 156 -1.32 11.93 -14.16
N ARG A 157 -0.48 12.12 -15.16
CA ARG A 157 -0.26 11.17 -16.24
C ARG A 157 1.20 11.16 -16.59
N LEU A 158 1.76 9.97 -16.69
CA LEU A 158 3.12 9.76 -17.10
C LEU A 158 3.15 8.68 -18.17
N ALA A 159 3.61 9.01 -19.36
CA ALA A 159 3.72 8.11 -20.50
C ALA A 159 5.18 7.92 -20.91
N GLY A 160 5.48 6.86 -21.66
CA GLY A 160 6.80 6.60 -22.20
C GLY A 160 7.79 6.03 -21.17
N ILE A 161 7.31 5.46 -20.07
CA ILE A 161 8.15 4.70 -19.14
C ILE A 161 8.45 3.34 -19.75
N ILE A 162 9.73 3.02 -19.88
CA ILE A 162 10.18 1.73 -20.39
C ILE A 162 10.50 0.80 -19.22
N LEU A 163 9.78 -0.31 -19.14
CA LEU A 163 10.06 -1.40 -18.21
C LEU A 163 10.93 -2.43 -18.91
N GLN A 164 12.12 -2.66 -18.37
CA GLN A 164 12.95 -3.78 -18.80
C GLN A 164 12.38 -5.11 -18.27
N PRO A 165 12.72 -6.26 -18.85
CA PRO A 165 12.43 -7.57 -18.25
C PRO A 165 12.85 -7.62 -16.78
N GLY A 166 12.04 -8.23 -15.92
CA GLY A 166 12.27 -8.33 -14.49
C GLY A 166 11.81 -7.12 -13.68
N GLU A 167 12.48 -6.87 -12.55
CA GLU A 167 12.12 -5.82 -11.59
C GLU A 167 12.52 -4.44 -12.06
N ASN A 168 11.58 -3.51 -12.04
CA ASN A 168 11.77 -2.09 -12.35
C ASN A 168 11.31 -1.25 -11.15
N ARG A 169 12.08 -0.21 -10.81
CA ARG A 169 11.78 0.70 -9.70
C ARG A 169 11.53 2.10 -10.20
N LEU A 170 10.38 2.63 -9.83
CA LEU A 170 10.02 4.03 -9.99
C LEU A 170 10.04 4.67 -8.60
N ARG A 171 10.95 5.60 -8.37
CA ARG A 171 11.09 6.26 -7.08
C ARG A 171 10.35 7.58 -7.08
N ILE A 172 9.46 7.74 -6.12
CA ILE A 172 8.79 9.01 -5.81
C ILE A 172 9.58 9.70 -4.71
N GLU A 173 9.99 10.91 -4.96
CA GLU A 173 10.74 11.76 -4.04
C GLU A 173 9.94 13.04 -3.75
N SER A 174 10.09 13.58 -2.55
CA SER A 174 9.46 14.82 -2.13
C SER A 174 10.48 15.72 -1.43
N ASP A 175 10.47 17.01 -1.72
CA ASP A 175 11.37 17.98 -1.12
C ASP A 175 11.07 18.26 0.37
N GLU A 176 9.89 17.91 0.86
CA GLU A 176 9.51 18.00 2.26
C GLU A 176 9.05 16.65 2.80
N HIS A 177 9.69 16.15 3.86
CA HIS A 177 9.49 14.78 4.33
C HIS A 177 8.75 14.67 5.65
N ASN A 178 8.42 15.63 6.39
CA ASN A 178 8.09 15.43 7.80
C ASN A 178 6.75 16.01 8.24
N PHE A 179 5.71 15.92 7.42
CA PHE A 179 4.40 16.28 7.91
C PHE A 179 3.86 15.17 8.83
N VAL A 180 3.74 15.48 10.13
CA VAL A 180 3.03 14.63 11.07
C VAL A 180 1.56 15.01 11.02
N ALA A 181 0.70 14.05 10.66
CA ALA A 181 -0.73 14.29 10.60
C ALA A 181 -1.25 14.71 11.97
N LYS A 182 -1.93 15.86 12.05
CA LYS A 182 -2.57 16.35 13.29
C LYS A 182 -3.74 15.48 13.74
N THR A 183 -4.08 14.47 12.97
CA THR A 183 -5.24 13.58 13.16
C THR A 183 -5.06 12.53 14.28
N GLY A 184 -4.01 12.61 15.09
CA GLY A 184 -3.85 11.78 16.28
C GLY A 184 -3.26 10.39 16.05
N ASP A 185 -2.97 9.99 14.81
CA ASP A 185 -2.34 8.69 14.52
C ASP A 185 -0.79 8.74 14.49
N GLY A 186 -0.22 9.94 14.54
CA GLY A 186 1.23 10.15 14.62
C GLY A 186 2.02 9.73 13.37
N ARG A 187 1.36 9.34 12.28
CA ARG A 187 2.04 8.93 11.03
C ARG A 187 2.72 10.13 10.36
N ARG A 188 3.89 9.88 9.79
CA ARG A 188 4.52 10.79 8.85
C ARG A 188 3.93 10.57 7.47
N LEU A 189 3.53 11.63 6.79
CA LEU A 189 2.85 11.55 5.51
C LEU A 189 3.57 12.46 4.51
N ALA A 190 4.06 11.88 3.43
CA ALA A 190 4.73 12.61 2.35
C ALA A 190 3.79 12.84 1.17
N VAL A 191 3.49 11.82 0.40
CA VAL A 191 2.65 11.89 -0.81
C VAL A 191 1.52 10.89 -0.69
N CYS A 192 0.34 11.26 -1.15
CA CYS A 192 -0.82 10.38 -1.25
C CYS A 192 -1.16 10.09 -2.71
N LEU A 193 -1.28 8.82 -3.04
CA LEU A 193 -1.75 8.36 -4.33
C LEU A 193 -3.19 7.88 -4.24
N PHE A 194 -4.00 8.31 -5.23
CA PHE A 194 -5.36 7.81 -5.45
C PHE A 194 -5.47 7.22 -6.84
N ARG A 195 -6.38 6.27 -7.03
CA ARG A 195 -6.79 5.73 -8.35
C ARG A 195 -5.61 5.38 -9.26
N PHE A 196 -4.57 4.80 -8.70
CA PHE A 196 -3.40 4.41 -9.47
C PHE A 196 -3.75 3.35 -10.52
N ALA A 197 -3.43 3.62 -11.78
CA ALA A 197 -3.69 2.72 -12.89
C ALA A 197 -2.49 2.71 -13.84
N ILE A 198 -2.17 1.54 -14.37
CA ILE A 198 -1.11 1.34 -15.36
C ILE A 198 -1.71 0.66 -16.59
N LYS A 199 -1.29 1.09 -17.76
CA LYS A 199 -1.50 0.41 -19.03
C LYS A 199 -0.15 0.20 -19.68
N GLY A 200 0.04 -0.94 -20.34
CA GLY A 200 1.28 -1.28 -21.00
C GLY A 200 1.07 -1.87 -22.38
N LYS A 201 2.08 -1.73 -23.23
CA LYS A 201 2.19 -2.38 -24.54
C LYS A 201 3.65 -2.78 -24.76
N PRO A 202 3.93 -3.81 -25.56
CA PRO A 202 5.29 -4.14 -25.97
C PRO A 202 5.96 -2.97 -26.69
N VAL A 203 7.26 -2.80 -26.45
CA VAL A 203 8.06 -1.89 -27.27
C VAL A 203 8.24 -2.54 -28.64
N ALA A 204 7.88 -1.82 -29.72
CA ALA A 204 8.11 -2.30 -31.06
C ALA A 204 9.62 -2.51 -31.27
N THR A 205 10.01 -3.73 -31.56
CA THR A 205 11.40 -4.05 -32.01
C THR A 205 11.48 -3.62 -33.48
N GLU A 206 12.30 -2.61 -33.77
CA GLU A 206 12.66 -2.27 -35.16
C GLU A 206 13.55 -3.34 -35.78
#